data_001fb580f27702a8bec3522f9a4d47e8
#
_entry.id   001fb580f27702a8bec3522f9a4d47e8
#
_cell.length_a   1.000
_cell.length_b   1.000
_cell.length_c   1.000
_cell.angle_alpha   90.00
_cell.angle_beta   90.00
_cell.angle_gamma   90.00
#
_symmetry.space_group_name_H-M   'P 1'
#
loop_
_entity.id
_entity.type
_entity.pdbx_description
1 polymer ?
#
loop_
_entity_poly.entity_id
_entity_poly.type
_entity_poly.pdbx_seq_one_letter_code
_entity_poly.pdbx_strand_id
1 'polypeptide(L)'
;MKFNILTYFLGSLYIVNTLFHKSHELTNYLFKEKKIDLPLAKFDKINEVIYSSSHCIFVSLFSFLCFDQSNINYNQFLDLNLENKIEDNDLMALLLCFSLSYFLIDLFRCLYHQKYLFIIHHCCASVLLTQHLYLMHHKKNQALYAIHSLFLLESNNILFSFSIF
;
A
#
# COMPACT_ATOMS: atom_id res chain seq x y z
N MET A 1 19.92 -4.44 13.75
CA MET A 1 18.91 -5.47 14.00
C MET A 1 18.64 -6.18 12.67
N LYS A 2 18.65 -7.51 12.58
CA LYS A 2 18.29 -8.16 11.31
C LYS A 2 16.78 -8.20 11.23
N PHE A 3 16.21 -7.43 10.31
CA PHE A 3 14.77 -7.42 10.01
C PHE A 3 14.33 -8.84 9.65
N ASN A 4 13.34 -9.34 10.32
CA ASN A 4 12.69 -10.55 9.88
C ASN A 4 11.59 -10.20 8.87
N ILE A 5 12.02 -9.88 7.63
CA ILE A 5 11.14 -9.50 6.52
C ILE A 5 10.01 -10.51 6.34
N LEU A 6 10.31 -11.80 6.52
CA LEU A 6 9.28 -12.84 6.41
C LEU A 6 8.18 -12.68 7.46
N THR A 7 8.53 -12.38 8.71
CA THR A 7 7.54 -12.15 9.77
C THR A 7 6.68 -10.91 9.47
N TYR A 8 7.31 -9.81 9.03
CA TYR A 8 6.57 -8.60 8.65
C TYR A 8 5.67 -8.84 7.46
N PHE A 9 6.13 -9.56 6.46
CA PHE A 9 5.32 -9.90 5.29
C PHE A 9 4.11 -10.78 5.65
N LEU A 10 4.31 -11.85 6.41
CA LEU A 10 3.21 -12.73 6.82
C LEU A 10 2.20 -12.01 7.72
N GLY A 11 2.67 -11.18 8.67
CA GLY A 11 1.82 -10.34 9.50
C GLY A 11 1.02 -9.34 8.67
N SER A 12 1.66 -8.67 7.72
CA SER A 12 1.04 -7.72 6.81
C SER A 12 -0.01 -8.41 5.92
N LEU A 13 0.29 -9.58 5.39
CA LEU A 13 -0.63 -10.37 4.58
C LEU A 13 -1.91 -10.72 5.36
N TYR A 14 -1.76 -11.12 6.63
CA TYR A 14 -2.89 -11.40 7.51
C TYR A 14 -3.73 -10.13 7.77
N ILE A 15 -3.09 -9.00 8.08
CA ILE A 15 -3.77 -7.72 8.32
C ILE A 15 -4.52 -7.27 7.07
N VAL A 16 -3.87 -7.25 5.91
CA VAL A 16 -4.47 -6.79 4.65
C VAL A 16 -5.66 -7.69 4.25
N ASN A 17 -5.51 -9.02 4.40
CA ASN A 17 -6.62 -9.93 4.14
C ASN A 17 -7.80 -9.69 5.09
N THR A 18 -7.52 -9.43 6.37
CA THR A 18 -8.57 -9.09 7.36
C THR A 18 -9.26 -7.78 7.00
N LEU A 19 -8.51 -6.75 6.61
CA LEU A 19 -9.07 -5.47 6.16
C LEU A 19 -9.95 -5.63 4.92
N PHE A 20 -9.55 -6.48 3.98
CA PHE A 20 -10.37 -6.80 2.82
C PHE A 20 -11.71 -7.42 3.21
N HIS A 21 -11.72 -8.41 4.09
CA HIS A 21 -12.96 -9.03 4.58
C HIS A 21 -13.82 -8.03 5.36
N LYS A 22 -13.21 -7.21 6.21
CA LYS A 22 -13.93 -6.19 6.99
C LYS A 22 -14.52 -5.08 6.13
N SER A 23 -13.85 -4.65 5.07
CA SER A 23 -14.41 -3.69 4.13
C SER A 23 -15.66 -4.24 3.42
N HIS A 24 -15.64 -5.52 3.08
CA HIS A 24 -16.78 -6.21 2.49
C HIS A 24 -17.96 -6.32 3.47
N GLU A 25 -17.70 -6.69 4.74
CA GLU A 25 -18.71 -6.71 5.79
C GLU A 25 -19.32 -5.32 6.03
N LEU A 26 -18.48 -4.28 6.09
CA LEU A 26 -18.92 -2.89 6.26
C LEU A 26 -19.80 -2.43 5.10
N THR A 27 -19.41 -2.73 3.88
CA THR A 27 -20.18 -2.40 2.69
C THR A 27 -21.55 -3.08 2.74
N ASN A 28 -21.58 -4.38 3.06
CA ASN A 28 -22.82 -5.14 3.24
C ASN A 28 -23.73 -4.52 4.32
N TYR A 29 -23.16 -4.15 5.46
CA TYR A 29 -23.89 -3.54 6.56
C TYR A 29 -24.54 -2.22 6.13
N LEU A 30 -23.75 -1.31 5.53
CA LEU A 30 -24.23 0.01 5.10
C LEU A 30 -25.38 -0.06 4.09
N PHE A 31 -25.32 -1.03 3.16
CA PHE A 31 -26.38 -1.16 2.15
C PHE A 31 -27.59 -1.91 2.66
N LYS A 32 -27.41 -2.94 3.47
CA LYS A 32 -28.52 -3.71 4.09
C LYS A 32 -29.35 -2.84 5.03
N GLU A 33 -28.70 -2.02 5.85
CA GLU A 33 -29.37 -1.15 6.81
C GLU A 33 -30.18 -0.04 6.12
N LYS A 34 -29.68 0.50 5.01
CA LYS A 34 -30.36 1.53 4.23
C LYS A 34 -31.40 0.99 3.24
N LYS A 35 -31.63 -0.33 3.19
CA LYS A 35 -32.54 -1.00 2.23
C LYS A 35 -32.29 -0.57 0.78
N ILE A 36 -31.03 -0.29 0.44
CA ILE A 36 -30.66 0.11 -0.92
C ILE A 36 -30.41 -1.17 -1.71
N ASP A 37 -31.30 -1.47 -2.64
CA ASP A 37 -31.15 -2.60 -3.55
C ASP A 37 -30.19 -2.18 -4.68
N LEU A 38 -28.89 -2.49 -4.50
CA LEU A 38 -27.86 -2.18 -5.49
C LEU A 38 -27.56 -3.40 -6.34
N PRO A 39 -27.42 -3.23 -7.66
CA PRO A 39 -26.87 -4.28 -8.49
C PRO A 39 -25.51 -4.75 -7.98
N LEU A 40 -25.27 -6.04 -8.00
CA LEU A 40 -24.02 -6.66 -7.50
C LEU A 40 -22.75 -5.96 -8.03
N ALA A 41 -22.75 -5.61 -9.31
CA ALA A 41 -21.62 -4.90 -9.93
C ALA A 41 -21.31 -3.54 -9.30
N LYS A 42 -22.33 -2.81 -8.83
CA LYS A 42 -22.13 -1.52 -8.13
C LYS A 42 -21.64 -1.76 -6.70
N PHE A 43 -22.13 -2.80 -6.05
CA PHE A 43 -21.67 -3.20 -4.73
C PHE A 43 -20.18 -3.53 -4.74
N ASP A 44 -19.75 -4.37 -5.68
CA ASP A 44 -18.35 -4.76 -5.83
C ASP A 44 -17.46 -3.55 -6.10
N LYS A 45 -17.91 -2.61 -6.93
CA LYS A 45 -17.17 -1.38 -7.22
C LYS A 45 -17.00 -0.50 -5.98
N ILE A 46 -18.05 -0.35 -5.16
CA ILE A 46 -17.98 0.44 -3.92
C ILE A 46 -17.04 -0.23 -2.91
N ASN A 47 -17.14 -1.54 -2.74
CA ASN A 47 -16.22 -2.27 -1.87
C ASN A 47 -14.77 -2.11 -2.33
N GLU A 48 -14.51 -2.17 -3.62
CA GLU A 48 -13.18 -1.92 -4.21
C GLU A 48 -12.66 -0.53 -3.85
N VAL A 49 -13.48 0.50 -4.00
CA VAL A 49 -13.11 1.88 -3.67
C VAL A 49 -12.82 2.03 -2.18
N ILE A 50 -13.65 1.48 -1.30
CA ILE A 50 -13.44 1.54 0.16
C ILE A 50 -12.12 0.86 0.53
N TYR A 51 -11.87 -0.33 0.02
CA TYR A 51 -10.65 -1.09 0.30
C TYR A 51 -9.40 -0.38 -0.22
N SER A 52 -9.41 0.08 -1.47
CA SER A 52 -8.30 0.80 -2.08
C SER A 52 -8.02 2.13 -1.37
N SER A 53 -9.05 2.92 -1.09
CA SER A 53 -8.90 4.19 -0.37
C SER A 53 -8.35 3.99 1.04
N SER A 54 -8.76 2.94 1.75
CA SER A 54 -8.24 2.60 3.08
C SER A 54 -6.74 2.29 3.02
N HIS A 55 -6.29 1.53 2.01
CA HIS A 55 -4.87 1.27 1.78
C HIS A 55 -4.10 2.56 1.48
N CYS A 56 -4.59 3.38 0.56
CA CYS A 56 -3.94 4.65 0.18
C CYS A 56 -3.79 5.60 1.37
N ILE A 57 -4.84 5.75 2.19
CA ILE A 57 -4.80 6.58 3.40
C ILE A 57 -3.77 6.04 4.39
N PHE A 58 -3.80 4.72 4.65
CA PHE A 58 -2.84 4.09 5.56
C PHE A 58 -1.40 4.31 5.10
N VAL A 59 -1.09 4.00 3.84
CA VAL A 59 0.25 4.15 3.28
C VAL A 59 0.71 5.60 3.31
N SER A 60 -0.16 6.56 2.98
CA SER A 60 0.18 7.99 3.00
C SER A 60 0.51 8.47 4.41
N LEU A 61 -0.30 8.12 5.41
CA LEU A 61 -0.06 8.48 6.81
C LEU A 61 1.23 7.86 7.36
N PHE A 62 1.45 6.57 7.12
CA PHE A 62 2.66 5.89 7.61
C PHE A 62 3.91 6.32 6.86
N SER A 63 3.84 6.64 5.58
CA SER A 63 4.95 7.24 4.84
C SER A 63 5.35 8.58 5.44
N PHE A 64 4.38 9.42 5.79
CA PHE A 64 4.63 10.68 6.47
C PHE A 64 5.35 10.47 7.81
N LEU A 65 4.92 9.50 8.62
CA LEU A 65 5.57 9.14 9.88
C LEU A 65 7.01 8.64 9.66
N CYS A 66 7.28 7.89 8.58
CA CYS A 66 8.63 7.47 8.22
C CYS A 66 9.53 8.68 7.89
N PHE A 67 9.00 9.70 7.21
CA PHE A 67 9.74 10.93 6.93
C PHE A 67 10.02 11.73 8.20
N ASP A 68 9.02 11.87 9.07
CA ASP A 68 9.16 12.58 10.33
C ASP A 68 10.22 11.92 11.24
N GLN A 69 10.19 10.61 11.37
CA GLN A 69 11.19 9.86 12.16
C GLN A 69 12.60 9.92 11.59
N SER A 70 12.73 10.10 10.27
CA SER A 70 14.06 10.20 9.63
C SER A 70 14.75 11.54 9.88
N ASN A 71 14.06 12.54 10.46
CA ASN A 71 14.53 13.91 10.65
C ASN A 71 15.07 14.56 9.37
N ILE A 72 14.55 14.17 8.22
CA ILE A 72 15.00 14.65 6.92
C ILE A 72 14.11 15.79 6.47
N ASN A 73 14.69 16.95 6.29
CA ASN A 73 14.03 18.05 5.59
C ASN A 73 13.80 17.65 4.12
N TYR A 74 12.64 17.97 3.58
CA TYR A 74 12.28 17.69 2.17
C TYR A 74 13.35 18.17 1.18
N ASN A 75 14.01 19.30 1.45
CA ASN A 75 15.12 19.82 0.64
C ASN A 75 16.37 18.93 0.71
N GLN A 76 16.59 18.23 1.81
CA GLN A 76 17.69 17.27 1.96
C GLN A 76 17.40 15.96 1.25
N PHE A 77 16.12 15.61 1.08
CA PHE A 77 15.69 14.41 0.37
C PHE A 77 16.07 14.47 -1.13
N LEU A 78 16.11 15.67 -1.72
CA LEU A 78 16.52 15.87 -3.13
C LEU A 78 18.05 15.81 -3.31
N ASP A 79 18.83 15.78 -2.23
CA ASP A 79 20.28 15.65 -2.28
C ASP A 79 20.68 14.17 -2.41
N LEU A 80 21.12 13.77 -3.61
CA LEU A 80 21.57 12.42 -3.94
C LEU A 80 22.74 11.91 -3.06
N ASN A 81 23.41 12.81 -2.32
CA ASN A 81 24.49 12.45 -1.37
C ASN A 81 23.97 12.00 -0.01
N LEU A 82 22.66 12.03 0.22
CA LEU A 82 22.05 11.63 1.49
C LEU A 82 22.02 10.12 1.72
N GLU A 83 22.27 9.32 0.68
CA GLU A 83 22.24 7.84 0.74
C GLU A 83 23.02 7.23 1.93
N ASN A 84 24.02 7.95 2.44
CA ASN A 84 24.88 7.46 3.52
C ASN A 84 24.43 7.82 4.94
N LYS A 85 23.32 8.57 5.10
CA LYS A 85 22.92 9.13 6.41
C LYS A 85 21.63 8.56 6.99
N ILE A 86 20.86 7.83 6.19
CA ILE A 86 19.55 7.32 6.61
C ILE A 86 19.69 5.84 6.91
N GLU A 87 19.40 5.45 8.14
CA GLU A 87 19.30 4.04 8.50
C GLU A 87 17.88 3.54 8.23
N ASP A 88 17.81 2.42 7.50
CA ASP A 88 16.56 1.68 7.34
C ASP A 88 16.05 1.22 8.70
N ASN A 89 14.77 1.40 8.96
CA ASN A 89 14.13 1.02 10.21
C ASN A 89 13.00 0.01 10.01
N ASP A 90 12.56 -0.57 11.13
CA ASP A 90 11.50 -1.59 11.15
C ASP A 90 10.17 -1.07 10.58
N LEU A 91 9.86 0.22 10.77
CA LEU A 91 8.64 0.84 10.26
C LEU A 91 8.64 0.91 8.73
N MET A 92 9.79 1.22 8.11
CA MET A 92 9.94 1.23 6.66
C MET A 92 9.76 -0.18 6.07
N ALA A 93 10.38 -1.19 6.70
CA ALA A 93 10.21 -2.58 6.30
C ALA A 93 8.75 -3.04 6.41
N LEU A 94 8.08 -2.68 7.49
CA LEU A 94 6.68 -3.00 7.73
C LEU A 94 5.78 -2.35 6.66
N LEU A 95 6.00 -1.07 6.34
CA LEU A 95 5.22 -0.34 5.34
C LEU A 95 5.37 -0.96 3.94
N LEU A 96 6.60 -1.31 3.55
CA LEU A 96 6.86 -1.96 2.26
C LEU A 96 6.22 -3.36 2.20
N CYS A 97 6.31 -4.14 3.29
CA CYS A 97 5.66 -5.44 3.38
C CYS A 97 4.12 -5.32 3.34
N PHE A 98 3.56 -4.30 3.99
CA PHE A 98 2.14 -4.04 3.99
C PHE A 98 1.64 -3.70 2.57
N SER A 99 2.34 -2.81 1.87
CA SER A 99 1.99 -2.45 0.49
C SER A 99 2.17 -3.62 -0.47
N LEU A 100 3.23 -4.39 -0.36
CA LEU A 100 3.43 -5.59 -1.16
C LEU A 100 2.29 -6.59 -0.95
N SER A 101 1.87 -6.80 0.29
CA SER A 101 0.75 -7.70 0.64
C SER A 101 -0.56 -7.22 0.00
N TYR A 102 -0.81 -5.90 0.03
CA TYR A 102 -1.97 -5.32 -0.63
C TYR A 102 -1.95 -5.57 -2.14
N PHE A 103 -0.84 -5.26 -2.83
CA PHE A 103 -0.76 -5.44 -4.28
C PHE A 103 -0.88 -6.90 -4.69
N LEU A 104 -0.38 -7.85 -3.90
CA LEU A 104 -0.53 -9.27 -4.18
C LEU A 104 -1.99 -9.74 -4.02
N ILE A 105 -2.68 -9.34 -2.94
CA ILE A 105 -4.09 -9.71 -2.74
C ILE A 105 -4.95 -9.09 -3.84
N ASP A 106 -4.72 -7.81 -4.17
CA ASP A 106 -5.48 -7.13 -5.20
C ASP A 106 -5.18 -7.68 -6.61
N LEU A 107 -3.95 -8.15 -6.85
CA LEU A 107 -3.58 -8.85 -8.08
C LEU A 107 -4.43 -10.11 -8.29
N PHE A 108 -4.60 -10.95 -7.27
CA PHE A 108 -5.46 -12.14 -7.37
C PHE A 108 -6.91 -11.76 -7.66
N ARG A 109 -7.41 -10.69 -7.06
CA ARG A 109 -8.75 -10.17 -7.34
C ARG A 109 -8.86 -9.66 -8.78
N CYS A 110 -7.88 -8.92 -9.27
CA CYS A 110 -7.85 -8.42 -10.64
C CYS A 110 -7.77 -9.55 -11.66
N LEU A 111 -7.03 -10.63 -11.36
CA LEU A 111 -6.99 -11.84 -12.17
C LEU A 111 -8.38 -12.51 -12.24
N TYR A 112 -9.05 -12.64 -11.11
CA TYR A 112 -10.38 -13.23 -11.05
C TYR A 112 -11.40 -12.42 -11.87
N HIS A 113 -11.35 -11.09 -11.80
CA HIS A 113 -12.24 -10.19 -12.54
C HIS A 113 -11.74 -9.78 -13.93
N GLN A 114 -10.63 -10.36 -14.40
CA GLN A 114 -10.03 -10.14 -15.74
C GLN A 114 -9.71 -8.66 -16.04
N LYS A 115 -9.28 -7.90 -15.03
CA LYS A 115 -8.93 -6.47 -15.14
C LYS A 115 -7.48 -6.29 -15.61
N TYR A 116 -7.19 -6.51 -16.88
CA TYR A 116 -5.83 -6.60 -17.44
C TYR A 116 -4.90 -5.42 -17.12
N LEU A 117 -5.38 -4.18 -17.21
CA LEU A 117 -4.55 -3.00 -16.91
C LEU A 117 -4.12 -2.97 -15.44
N PHE A 118 -5.02 -3.32 -14.51
CA PHE A 118 -4.71 -3.41 -13.10
C PHE A 118 -3.78 -4.58 -12.79
N ILE A 119 -3.91 -5.71 -13.49
CA ILE A 119 -2.99 -6.85 -13.38
C ILE A 119 -1.56 -6.40 -13.68
N ILE A 120 -1.35 -5.72 -14.81
CA ILE A 120 -0.03 -5.21 -15.19
C ILE A 120 0.49 -4.24 -14.13
N HIS A 121 -0.33 -3.29 -13.68
CA HIS A 121 0.03 -2.33 -12.64
C HIS A 121 0.46 -3.02 -11.34
N HIS A 122 -0.33 -3.97 -10.83
CA HIS A 122 -0.03 -4.69 -9.59
C HIS A 122 1.18 -5.62 -9.71
N CYS A 123 1.39 -6.24 -10.86
CA CYS A 123 2.61 -6.99 -11.14
C CYS A 123 3.84 -6.10 -11.07
N CYS A 124 3.84 -4.96 -11.76
CA CYS A 124 4.96 -4.02 -11.75
C CYS A 124 5.23 -3.48 -10.35
N ALA A 125 4.18 -3.06 -9.62
CA ALA A 125 4.30 -2.58 -8.25
C ALA A 125 4.89 -3.65 -7.31
N SER A 126 4.41 -4.89 -7.42
CA SER A 126 4.91 -6.01 -6.59
C SER A 126 6.39 -6.31 -6.86
N VAL A 127 6.80 -6.30 -8.13
CA VAL A 127 8.22 -6.50 -8.51
C VAL A 127 9.10 -5.39 -7.93
N LEU A 128 8.70 -4.12 -8.08
CA LEU A 128 9.44 -2.98 -7.55
C LEU A 128 9.55 -3.02 -6.03
N LEU A 129 8.47 -3.30 -5.31
CA LEU A 129 8.48 -3.41 -3.85
C LEU A 129 9.35 -4.58 -3.38
N THR A 130 9.30 -5.72 -4.06
CA THR A 130 10.17 -6.87 -3.75
C THR A 130 11.63 -6.51 -3.96
N GLN A 131 11.97 -5.80 -5.04
CA GLN A 131 13.32 -5.32 -5.29
C GLN A 131 13.80 -4.37 -4.18
N HIS A 132 12.95 -3.44 -3.73
CA HIS A 132 13.30 -2.51 -2.65
C HIS A 132 13.50 -3.23 -1.31
N LEU A 133 12.66 -4.21 -0.97
CA LEU A 133 12.85 -5.04 0.22
C LEU A 133 14.15 -5.84 0.16
N TYR A 134 14.50 -6.39 -1.02
CA TYR A 134 15.79 -7.06 -1.23
C TYR A 134 16.96 -6.11 -1.05
N LEU A 135 16.92 -4.91 -1.64
CA LEU A 135 17.98 -3.92 -1.51
C LEU A 135 18.13 -3.43 -0.07
N MET A 136 17.02 -3.21 0.63
CA MET A 136 17.01 -2.87 2.05
C MET A 136 17.69 -3.92 2.91
N HIS A 137 17.51 -5.21 2.58
CA HIS A 137 18.14 -6.30 3.30
C HIS A 137 19.65 -6.40 3.06
N HIS A 138 20.11 -6.06 1.85
CA HIS A 138 21.50 -6.23 1.43
C HIS A 138 22.31 -4.93 1.38
N LYS A 139 21.68 -3.82 1.06
CA LYS A 139 22.30 -2.50 0.93
C LYS A 139 21.44 -1.51 1.71
N LYS A 140 21.97 -1.02 2.81
CA LYS A 140 21.32 0.02 3.62
C LYS A 140 21.01 1.26 2.76
N ASN A 141 19.97 1.98 3.12
CA ASN A 141 19.62 3.35 2.67
C ASN A 141 18.79 3.49 1.38
N GLN A 142 18.11 2.44 0.91
CA GLN A 142 17.24 2.57 -0.27
C GLN A 142 15.72 2.55 0.04
N ALA A 143 15.35 2.20 1.28
CA ALA A 143 13.94 2.12 1.66
C ALA A 143 13.23 3.47 1.58
N LEU A 144 13.92 4.57 1.90
CA LEU A 144 13.30 5.90 1.88
C LEU A 144 12.84 6.33 0.50
N TYR A 145 13.60 6.03 -0.56
CA TYR A 145 13.20 6.31 -1.94
C TYR A 145 11.97 5.51 -2.35
N ALA A 146 11.90 4.25 -1.92
CA ALA A 146 10.73 3.40 -2.16
C ALA A 146 9.49 3.97 -1.48
N ILE A 147 9.62 4.39 -0.22
CA ILE A 147 8.53 4.96 0.57
C ILE A 147 8.06 6.29 -0.02
N HIS A 148 8.98 7.15 -0.46
CA HIS A 148 8.61 8.39 -1.12
C HIS A 148 7.85 8.14 -2.43
N SER A 149 8.35 7.23 -3.26
CA SER A 149 7.68 6.86 -4.49
C SER A 149 6.27 6.29 -4.21
N LEU A 150 6.16 5.46 -3.18
CA LEU A 150 4.90 4.89 -2.72
C LEU A 150 3.95 5.99 -2.22
N PHE A 151 4.44 6.94 -1.42
CA PHE A 151 3.66 8.07 -0.94
C PHE A 151 3.09 8.90 -2.09
N LEU A 152 3.90 9.24 -3.09
CA LEU A 152 3.45 10.01 -4.25
C LEU A 152 2.41 9.25 -5.07
N LEU A 153 2.61 7.95 -5.26
CA LEU A 153 1.70 7.08 -6.01
C LEU A 153 0.34 6.98 -5.32
N GLU A 154 0.34 6.70 -4.02
CA GLU A 154 -0.89 6.48 -3.25
C GLU A 154 -1.63 7.79 -2.94
N SER A 155 -0.91 8.91 -2.74
CA SER A 155 -1.54 10.22 -2.58
C SER A 155 -2.34 10.63 -3.82
N ASN A 156 -1.82 10.35 -5.01
CA ASN A 156 -2.54 10.59 -6.25
C ASN A 156 -3.77 9.67 -6.39
N ASN A 157 -3.68 8.42 -5.97
CA ASN A 157 -4.80 7.48 -6.01
C ASN A 157 -5.97 7.92 -5.11
N ILE A 158 -5.70 8.56 -3.96
CA ILE A 158 -6.74 9.15 -3.11
C ILE A 158 -7.53 10.20 -3.89
N LEU A 159 -6.84 11.13 -4.58
CA LEU A 159 -7.49 12.18 -5.37
C LEU A 159 -8.36 11.59 -6.49
N PHE A 160 -7.86 10.56 -7.17
CA PHE A 160 -8.62 9.86 -8.20
C PHE A 160 -9.86 9.14 -7.63
N SER A 161 -9.76 8.51 -6.47
CA SER A 161 -10.87 7.82 -5.83
C SER A 161 -12.03 8.77 -5.51
N PHE A 162 -11.73 9.99 -5.09
CA PHE A 162 -12.75 11.01 -4.82
C PHE A 162 -13.36 11.63 -6.08
N SER A 163 -12.69 11.58 -7.23
CA SER A 163 -13.21 12.11 -8.50
C SER A 163 -14.26 11.22 -9.17
N ILE A 164 -14.45 9.99 -8.67
CA ILE A 164 -15.40 9.01 -9.23
C ILE A 164 -16.80 9.13 -8.60
N PHE A 165 -16.94 9.89 -7.52
CA PHE A 165 -18.19 10.21 -6.85
C PHE A 165 -18.71 11.60 -7.25
#